data_8130cc068764592c213b8fea61613977
#
_entry.id   8130cc068764592c213b8fea61613977
#
_cell.length_a   1.000
_cell.length_b   1.000
_cell.length_c   1.000
_cell.angle_alpha   90.00
_cell.angle_beta   90.00
_cell.angle_gamma   90.00
#
_symmetry.space_group_name_H-M   'P 1'
#
loop_
_entity.id
_entity.type
_entity.pdbx_description
1 polymer ?
#
loop_
_entity_poly.entity_id
_entity_poly.type
_entity_poly.pdbx_seq_one_letter_code
_entity_poly.pdbx_strand_id
1 'polypeptide(L)'
;MGLFARLKTLLSSNVNDMISKAEKPEKMLNQLILEMQEQLLESKKSVAMAIADEKKLERELANQEAQAHEWEKKAMLAVRAGKDDLAKEALLRKQEYDNAVAEYRKQWEDQKTSVEKLKESLRELQNKIEEAQRKKNLLIARAKRAEAQQRIQNTMSSVSGNRSAFDAFDRMAQKVDQMEAQAEAAKEIEDMGSNNLERRFAELEKSDASADLLLDELKHKMQSLPDKT
;
A
#
# COMPACT_ATOMS: atom_id res chain seq x y z
N MET A 1 6.30 -24.12 5.91
CA MET A 1 6.06 -23.67 4.51
C MET A 1 5.30 -22.36 4.60
N GLY A 2 5.84 -21.28 4.03
CA GLY A 2 5.24 -19.97 4.09
C GLY A 2 3.91 -19.89 3.34
N LEU A 3 3.03 -18.97 3.75
CA LEU A 3 1.71 -18.74 3.17
C LEU A 3 1.76 -18.52 1.64
N PHE A 4 2.78 -17.79 1.19
CA PHE A 4 3.06 -17.58 -0.23
C PHE A 4 3.40 -18.84 -1.01
N ALA A 5 4.07 -19.81 -0.39
CA ALA A 5 4.33 -21.10 -1.03
C ALA A 5 3.04 -21.88 -1.21
N ARG A 6 2.13 -21.85 -0.22
CA ARG A 6 0.78 -22.43 -0.33
C ARG A 6 -0.06 -21.76 -1.40
N LEU A 7 -0.04 -20.43 -1.45
CA LEU A 7 -0.73 -19.66 -2.49
C LEU A 7 -0.15 -19.97 -3.88
N LYS A 8 1.18 -20.02 -4.03
CA LYS A 8 1.83 -20.37 -5.30
C LYS A 8 1.47 -21.79 -5.73
N THR A 9 1.43 -22.75 -4.80
CA THR A 9 1.01 -24.13 -5.09
C THR A 9 -0.46 -24.19 -5.48
N LEU A 10 -1.33 -23.41 -4.83
CA LEU A 10 -2.76 -23.30 -5.18
C LEU A 10 -2.98 -22.61 -6.54
N LEU A 11 -2.09 -21.71 -6.95
CA LEU A 11 -2.20 -20.97 -8.22
C LEU A 11 -1.48 -21.66 -9.38
N SER A 12 -0.52 -22.54 -9.12
CA SER A 12 0.31 -23.21 -10.14
C SER A 12 0.00 -24.69 -10.35
N SER A 13 -0.56 -25.39 -9.36
CA SER A 13 -1.05 -26.74 -9.52
C SER A 13 -2.46 -26.71 -10.09
N ASN A 14 -2.83 -27.74 -10.87
CA ASN A 14 -4.15 -27.88 -11.47
C ASN A 14 -5.28 -27.55 -10.47
N VAL A 15 -5.62 -26.24 -10.42
CA VAL A 15 -6.64 -25.69 -9.53
C VAL A 15 -7.98 -26.41 -9.70
N ASN A 16 -8.23 -26.93 -10.92
CA ASN A 16 -9.40 -27.74 -11.23
C ASN A 16 -9.49 -29.02 -10.37
N ASP A 17 -8.35 -29.69 -10.10
CA ASP A 17 -8.34 -30.93 -9.30
C ASP A 17 -8.51 -30.65 -7.81
N MET A 18 -8.03 -29.53 -7.29
CA MET A 18 -8.18 -29.15 -5.90
C MET A 18 -9.57 -28.59 -5.59
N ILE A 19 -10.13 -27.80 -6.52
CA ILE A 19 -11.50 -27.26 -6.38
C ILE A 19 -12.53 -28.38 -6.48
N SER A 20 -12.28 -29.41 -7.32
CA SER A 20 -13.18 -30.56 -7.45
C SER A 20 -13.12 -31.51 -6.23
N LYS A 21 -12.03 -31.51 -5.47
CA LYS A 21 -11.84 -32.36 -4.27
C LYS A 21 -12.19 -31.66 -2.94
N ALA A 22 -12.30 -30.31 -2.94
CA ALA A 22 -12.63 -29.56 -1.73
C ALA A 22 -14.16 -29.43 -1.58
N GLU A 23 -14.71 -29.93 -0.48
CA GLU A 23 -16.16 -29.81 -0.16
C GLU A 23 -16.67 -28.36 -0.14
N LYS A 24 -15.80 -27.37 0.10
CA LYS A 24 -16.15 -25.91 0.15
C LYS A 24 -14.96 -25.03 -0.27
N PRO A 25 -14.61 -24.96 -1.57
CA PRO A 25 -13.46 -24.20 -2.04
C PRO A 25 -13.56 -22.68 -1.74
N GLU A 26 -14.77 -22.15 -1.71
CA GLU A 26 -15.04 -20.75 -1.37
C GLU A 26 -14.60 -20.40 0.06
N LYS A 27 -14.90 -21.26 1.05
CA LYS A 27 -14.48 -21.02 2.44
C LYS A 27 -12.96 -21.03 2.59
N MET A 28 -12.30 -21.99 1.92
CA MET A 28 -10.83 -22.08 1.97
C MET A 28 -10.15 -20.85 1.35
N LEU A 29 -10.64 -20.39 0.22
CA LEU A 29 -10.10 -19.20 -0.45
C LEU A 29 -10.36 -17.93 0.37
N ASN A 30 -11.54 -17.78 0.97
CA ASN A 30 -11.84 -16.66 1.85
C ASN A 30 -10.94 -16.64 3.08
N GLN A 31 -10.73 -17.80 3.72
CA GLN A 31 -9.84 -17.93 4.87
C GLN A 31 -8.40 -17.53 4.52
N LEU A 32 -7.91 -17.96 3.35
CA LEU A 32 -6.56 -17.60 2.88
C LEU A 32 -6.39 -16.08 2.69
N ILE A 33 -7.38 -15.41 2.10
CA ILE A 33 -7.34 -13.95 1.95
C ILE A 33 -7.37 -13.26 3.32
N LEU A 34 -8.17 -13.75 4.27
CA LEU A 34 -8.21 -13.20 5.62
C LEU A 34 -6.83 -13.31 6.31
N GLU A 35 -6.19 -14.47 6.24
CA GLU A 35 -4.85 -14.68 6.80
C GLU A 35 -3.81 -13.76 6.15
N MET A 36 -3.90 -13.54 4.82
CA MET A 36 -3.01 -12.58 4.12
C MET A 36 -3.24 -11.13 4.57
N GLN A 37 -4.50 -10.74 4.81
CA GLN A 37 -4.83 -9.40 5.32
C GLN A 37 -4.34 -9.19 6.75
N GLU A 38 -4.43 -10.19 7.62
CA GLU A 38 -3.88 -10.17 8.97
C GLU A 38 -2.36 -10.01 8.93
N GLN A 39 -1.68 -10.74 8.04
CA GLN A 39 -0.23 -10.61 7.85
C GLN A 39 0.18 -9.25 7.30
N LEU A 40 -0.63 -8.65 6.42
CA LEU A 40 -0.41 -7.29 5.94
C LEU A 40 -0.51 -6.27 7.09
N LEU A 41 -1.51 -6.44 7.96
CA LEU A 41 -1.67 -5.57 9.13
C LEU A 41 -0.47 -5.65 10.07
N GLU A 42 0.04 -6.85 10.34
CA GLU A 42 1.23 -7.05 11.16
C GLU A 42 2.48 -6.45 10.51
N SER A 43 2.63 -6.64 9.19
CA SER A 43 3.72 -6.01 8.43
C SER A 43 3.65 -4.48 8.48
N LYS A 44 2.44 -3.88 8.37
CA LYS A 44 2.24 -2.42 8.53
C LYS A 44 2.69 -1.93 9.90
N LYS A 45 2.39 -2.66 10.98
CA LYS A 45 2.87 -2.31 12.33
C LYS A 45 4.38 -2.33 12.40
N SER A 46 5.01 -3.38 11.89
CA SER A 46 6.48 -3.51 11.88
C SER A 46 7.15 -2.38 11.10
N VAL A 47 6.61 -2.01 9.94
CA VAL A 47 7.12 -0.88 9.15
C VAL A 47 6.93 0.45 9.90
N ALA A 48 5.78 0.63 10.56
CA ALA A 48 5.53 1.83 11.36
C ALA A 48 6.52 1.96 12.54
N MET A 49 6.90 0.86 13.19
CA MET A 49 7.94 0.85 14.22
C MET A 49 9.30 1.23 13.64
N ALA A 50 9.69 0.67 12.51
CA ALA A 50 10.94 1.01 11.86
C ALA A 50 11.01 2.49 11.43
N ILE A 51 9.90 3.09 10.99
CA ILE A 51 9.79 4.52 10.70
C ILE A 51 9.94 5.35 11.99
N ALA A 52 9.34 4.90 13.09
CA ALA A 52 9.48 5.60 14.38
C ALA A 52 10.93 5.60 14.88
N ASP A 53 11.66 4.49 14.70
CA ASP A 53 13.07 4.38 15.04
C ASP A 53 13.94 5.29 14.12
N GLU A 54 13.65 5.35 12.82
CA GLU A 54 14.28 6.30 11.89
C GLU A 54 14.10 7.75 12.37
N LYS A 55 12.88 8.11 12.73
CA LYS A 55 12.57 9.46 13.22
C LYS A 55 13.23 9.78 14.56
N LYS A 56 13.46 8.78 15.40
CA LYS A 56 14.23 8.94 16.63
C LYS A 56 15.69 9.24 16.33
N LEU A 57 16.32 8.48 15.43
CA LEU A 57 17.70 8.73 15.00
C LEU A 57 17.87 10.12 14.35
N GLU A 58 16.92 10.54 13.51
CA GLU A 58 16.91 11.87 12.90
C GLU A 58 16.91 13.00 13.95
N ARG A 59 16.11 12.84 15.02
CA ARG A 59 16.06 13.81 16.14
C ARG A 59 17.34 13.83 16.93
N GLU A 60 17.93 12.66 17.21
CA GLU A 60 19.21 12.58 17.93
C GLU A 60 20.34 13.21 17.09
N LEU A 61 20.38 12.95 15.79
CA LEU A 61 21.33 13.59 14.87
C LEU A 61 21.20 15.13 14.95
N ALA A 62 19.99 15.66 14.81
CA ALA A 62 19.74 17.09 14.88
C ALA A 62 20.14 17.70 16.26
N ASN A 63 19.94 16.95 17.34
CA ASN A 63 20.35 17.36 18.68
C ASN A 63 21.88 17.44 18.78
N GLN A 64 22.61 16.44 18.30
CA GLN A 64 24.08 16.45 18.33
C GLN A 64 24.64 17.58 17.44
N GLU A 65 24.07 17.83 16.26
CA GLU A 65 24.43 18.96 15.38
C GLU A 65 24.21 20.32 16.09
N ALA A 66 23.08 20.48 16.78
CA ALA A 66 22.81 21.68 17.57
C ALA A 66 23.85 21.89 18.70
N GLN A 67 24.23 20.82 19.42
CA GLN A 67 25.24 20.89 20.46
C GLN A 67 26.65 21.27 19.92
N ALA A 68 27.04 20.65 18.80
CA ALA A 68 28.27 20.98 18.10
C ALA A 68 28.30 22.47 17.71
N HIS A 69 27.21 23.00 17.17
CA HIS A 69 27.10 24.40 16.82
C HIS A 69 27.14 25.35 18.03
N GLU A 70 26.51 24.98 19.13
CA GLU A 70 26.60 25.76 20.37
C GLU A 70 28.03 25.83 20.93
N TRP A 71 28.78 24.73 20.92
CA TRP A 71 30.18 24.73 21.33
C TRP A 71 31.08 25.53 20.39
N GLU A 72 30.80 25.54 19.09
CA GLU A 72 31.48 26.40 18.13
C GLU A 72 31.26 27.89 18.42
N LYS A 73 30.02 28.29 18.73
CA LYS A 73 29.74 29.67 19.17
C LYS A 73 30.50 30.05 20.44
N LYS A 74 30.54 29.13 21.43
CA LYS A 74 31.32 29.34 22.68
C LYS A 74 32.80 29.49 22.38
N ALA A 75 33.36 28.67 21.50
CA ALA A 75 34.76 28.80 21.11
C ALA A 75 35.05 30.16 20.46
N MET A 76 34.19 30.61 19.54
CA MET A 76 34.31 31.92 18.89
C MET A 76 34.23 33.07 19.89
N LEU A 77 33.38 32.99 20.91
CA LEU A 77 33.29 33.98 22.00
C LEU A 77 34.57 34.02 22.85
N ALA A 78 35.14 32.85 23.16
CA ALA A 78 36.38 32.75 23.92
C ALA A 78 37.56 33.38 23.16
N VAL A 79 37.66 33.14 21.83
CA VAL A 79 38.68 33.79 20.98
C VAL A 79 38.51 35.30 20.96
N ARG A 80 37.30 35.82 20.80
CA ARG A 80 37.02 37.27 20.83
C ARG A 80 37.41 37.91 22.17
N ALA A 81 37.31 37.13 23.27
CA ALA A 81 37.69 37.57 24.60
C ALA A 81 39.19 37.38 24.94
N GLY A 82 40.00 36.92 23.97
CA GLY A 82 41.43 36.64 24.16
C GLY A 82 41.73 35.48 25.10
N LYS A 83 40.76 34.53 25.27
CA LYS A 83 40.88 33.38 26.18
C LYS A 83 41.14 32.10 25.38
N ASP A 84 42.38 31.97 24.88
CA ASP A 84 42.74 30.87 23.95
C ASP A 84 42.62 29.49 24.60
N ASP A 85 42.91 29.33 25.88
CA ASP A 85 42.79 28.03 26.55
C ASP A 85 41.33 27.60 26.69
N LEU A 86 40.41 28.53 26.97
CA LEU A 86 38.98 28.27 27.00
C LEU A 86 38.44 27.95 25.57
N ALA A 87 38.99 28.61 24.55
CA ALA A 87 38.63 28.31 23.16
C ALA A 87 39.05 26.90 22.77
N LYS A 88 40.24 26.45 23.14
CA LYS A 88 40.71 25.08 22.90
C LYS A 88 39.80 24.05 23.58
N GLU A 89 39.42 24.28 24.83
CA GLU A 89 38.54 23.40 25.57
C GLU A 89 37.15 23.30 24.90
N ALA A 90 36.61 24.43 24.48
CA ALA A 90 35.35 24.48 23.74
C ALA A 90 35.41 23.72 22.37
N LEU A 91 36.55 23.83 21.66
CA LEU A 91 36.78 23.09 20.41
C LEU A 91 36.91 21.59 20.62
N LEU A 92 37.54 21.15 21.71
CA LEU A 92 37.58 19.73 22.08
C LEU A 92 36.16 19.17 22.31
N ARG A 93 35.32 19.93 23.01
CA ARG A 93 33.91 19.55 23.21
C ARG A 93 33.14 19.52 21.87
N LYS A 94 33.36 20.51 21.01
CA LYS A 94 32.78 20.49 19.67
C LYS A 94 33.17 19.21 18.90
N GLN A 95 34.46 18.86 18.97
CA GLN A 95 34.95 17.65 18.28
C GLN A 95 34.30 16.35 18.78
N GLU A 96 34.03 16.25 20.10
CA GLU A 96 33.27 15.12 20.66
C GLU A 96 31.87 15.01 20.02
N TYR A 97 31.16 16.15 19.91
CA TYR A 97 29.85 16.20 19.29
C TYR A 97 29.91 15.96 17.78
N ASP A 98 30.94 16.47 17.08
CA ASP A 98 31.13 16.20 15.65
C ASP A 98 31.34 14.69 15.38
N ASN A 99 32.05 14.00 16.24
CA ASN A 99 32.21 12.53 16.16
C ASN A 99 30.86 11.82 16.37
N ALA A 100 30.07 12.26 17.34
CA ALA A 100 28.75 11.72 17.58
C ALA A 100 27.80 11.99 16.37
N VAL A 101 27.87 13.19 15.77
CA VAL A 101 27.13 13.54 14.53
C VAL A 101 27.47 12.56 13.40
N ALA A 102 28.75 12.27 13.21
CA ALA A 102 29.19 11.35 12.16
C ALA A 102 28.61 9.93 12.37
N GLU A 103 28.61 9.46 13.62
CA GLU A 103 28.07 8.16 13.99
C GLU A 103 26.54 8.10 13.82
N TYR A 104 25.80 9.06 14.38
CA TYR A 104 24.33 9.12 14.25
C TYR A 104 23.89 9.31 12.82
N ARG A 105 24.62 10.08 12.01
CA ARG A 105 24.34 10.26 10.58
C ARG A 105 24.42 8.94 9.83
N LYS A 106 25.47 8.16 10.06
CA LYS A 106 25.62 6.83 9.46
C LYS A 106 24.48 5.91 9.87
N GLN A 107 24.15 5.84 11.16
CA GLN A 107 23.05 5.01 11.65
C GLN A 107 21.71 5.43 11.05
N TRP A 108 21.45 6.73 10.94
CA TRP A 108 20.24 7.24 10.33
C TRP A 108 20.15 6.91 8.84
N GLU A 109 21.21 7.06 8.07
CA GLU A 109 21.26 6.70 6.64
C GLU A 109 21.01 5.22 6.42
N ASP A 110 21.63 4.34 7.22
CA ASP A 110 21.42 2.90 7.15
C ASP A 110 19.96 2.53 7.50
N GLN A 111 19.42 3.14 8.56
CA GLN A 111 18.04 2.92 8.97
C GLN A 111 17.04 3.43 7.92
N LYS A 112 17.27 4.62 7.36
CA LYS A 112 16.46 5.21 6.29
C LYS A 112 16.40 4.29 5.06
N THR A 113 17.56 3.78 4.65
CA THR A 113 17.65 2.83 3.53
C THR A 113 16.84 1.55 3.82
N SER A 114 16.92 1.05 5.05
CA SER A 114 16.15 -0.12 5.47
C SER A 114 14.65 0.14 5.47
N VAL A 115 14.22 1.31 5.95
CA VAL A 115 12.80 1.72 5.96
C VAL A 115 12.25 1.84 4.53
N GLU A 116 13.01 2.39 3.59
CA GLU A 116 12.56 2.48 2.19
C GLU A 116 12.36 1.08 1.56
N LYS A 117 13.27 0.14 1.81
CA LYS A 117 13.12 -1.26 1.36
C LYS A 117 11.89 -1.92 2.00
N LEU A 118 11.64 -1.67 3.28
CA LEU A 118 10.46 -2.20 3.97
C LEU A 118 9.16 -1.62 3.41
N LYS A 119 9.12 -0.33 3.09
CA LYS A 119 7.96 0.32 2.44
C LYS A 119 7.69 -0.29 1.06
N GLU A 120 8.74 -0.52 0.27
CA GLU A 120 8.62 -1.16 -1.03
C GLU A 120 8.07 -2.59 -0.92
N SER A 121 8.64 -3.41 -0.02
CA SER A 121 8.16 -4.76 0.24
C SER A 121 6.70 -4.79 0.73
N LEU A 122 6.29 -3.78 1.51
CA LEU A 122 4.90 -3.65 1.97
C LEU A 122 3.95 -3.34 0.80
N ARG A 123 4.36 -2.48 -0.14
CA ARG A 123 3.59 -2.21 -1.36
C ARG A 123 3.45 -3.46 -2.24
N GLU A 124 4.54 -4.19 -2.42
CA GLU A 124 4.51 -5.46 -3.17
C GLU A 124 3.56 -6.48 -2.51
N LEU A 125 3.60 -6.58 -1.17
CA LEU A 125 2.70 -7.46 -0.42
C LEU A 125 1.24 -7.07 -0.64
N GLN A 126 0.93 -5.77 -0.59
CA GLN A 126 -0.41 -5.25 -0.82
C GLN A 126 -0.89 -5.58 -2.23
N ASN A 127 -0.09 -5.32 -3.27
CA ASN A 127 -0.42 -5.65 -4.66
C ASN A 127 -0.66 -7.16 -4.86
N LYS A 128 0.14 -8.02 -4.20
CA LYS A 128 -0.06 -9.48 -4.26
C LYS A 128 -1.36 -9.93 -3.59
N ILE A 129 -1.78 -9.27 -2.52
CA ILE A 129 -3.06 -9.55 -1.85
C ILE A 129 -4.22 -9.16 -2.77
N GLU A 130 -4.16 -8.01 -3.42
CA GLU A 130 -5.17 -7.57 -4.38
C GLU A 130 -5.25 -8.52 -5.59
N GLU A 131 -4.11 -8.94 -6.12
CA GLU A 131 -4.07 -9.96 -7.18
C GLU A 131 -4.70 -11.29 -6.72
N ALA A 132 -4.38 -11.74 -5.50
CA ALA A 132 -4.95 -12.93 -4.91
C ALA A 132 -6.47 -12.81 -4.75
N GLN A 133 -6.97 -11.65 -4.39
CA GLN A 133 -8.40 -11.37 -4.25
C GLN A 133 -9.12 -11.44 -5.60
N ARG A 134 -8.55 -10.84 -6.66
CA ARG A 134 -9.07 -10.97 -8.03
C ARG A 134 -9.09 -12.42 -8.50
N LYS A 135 -8.00 -13.17 -8.29
CA LYS A 135 -7.92 -14.60 -8.62
C LYS A 135 -8.93 -15.44 -7.85
N LYS A 136 -9.11 -15.17 -6.55
CA LYS A 136 -10.13 -15.82 -5.73
C LYS A 136 -11.52 -15.65 -6.35
N ASN A 137 -11.92 -14.45 -6.70
CA ASN A 137 -13.23 -14.17 -7.28
C ASN A 137 -13.44 -14.93 -8.61
N LEU A 138 -12.41 -14.94 -9.46
CA LEU A 138 -12.44 -15.72 -10.70
C LEU A 138 -12.58 -17.23 -10.45
N LEU A 139 -11.87 -17.78 -9.46
CA LEU A 139 -11.93 -19.20 -9.13
C LEU A 139 -13.29 -19.58 -8.56
N ILE A 140 -13.88 -18.75 -7.71
CA ILE A 140 -15.23 -18.98 -7.17
C ILE A 140 -16.26 -18.95 -8.33
N ALA A 141 -16.16 -17.99 -9.25
CA ALA A 141 -17.06 -17.93 -10.41
C ALA A 141 -16.96 -19.20 -11.29
N ARG A 142 -15.72 -19.67 -11.55
CA ARG A 142 -15.49 -20.91 -12.30
C ARG A 142 -16.06 -22.14 -11.59
N ALA A 143 -15.86 -22.23 -10.26
CA ALA A 143 -16.40 -23.33 -9.45
C ALA A 143 -17.93 -23.36 -9.49
N LYS A 144 -18.59 -22.21 -9.35
CA LYS A 144 -20.05 -22.09 -9.43
C LYS A 144 -20.59 -22.47 -10.83
N ARG A 145 -19.86 -22.07 -11.88
CA ARG A 145 -20.21 -22.47 -13.27
C ARG A 145 -20.09 -23.99 -13.45
N ALA A 146 -19.01 -24.60 -12.99
CA ALA A 146 -18.82 -26.05 -13.08
C ALA A 146 -19.90 -26.82 -12.29
N GLU A 147 -20.25 -26.36 -11.11
CA GLU A 147 -21.32 -26.94 -10.29
C GLU A 147 -22.68 -26.82 -11.00
N ALA A 148 -22.99 -25.67 -11.59
CA ALA A 148 -24.22 -25.47 -12.36
C ALA A 148 -24.28 -26.42 -13.57
N GLN A 149 -23.19 -26.56 -14.33
CA GLN A 149 -23.11 -27.50 -15.46
C GLN A 149 -23.33 -28.95 -15.02
N GLN A 150 -22.71 -29.35 -13.89
CA GLN A 150 -22.88 -30.70 -13.36
C GLN A 150 -24.33 -30.96 -12.91
N ARG A 151 -24.98 -29.99 -12.26
CA ARG A 151 -26.40 -30.08 -11.90
C ARG A 151 -27.31 -30.23 -13.15
N ILE A 152 -27.00 -29.44 -14.20
CA ILE A 152 -27.73 -29.53 -15.50
C ILE A 152 -27.55 -30.93 -16.10
N GLN A 153 -26.32 -31.47 -16.19
CA GLN A 153 -26.06 -32.80 -16.72
C GLN A 153 -26.78 -33.89 -15.90
N ASN A 154 -26.75 -33.80 -14.58
CA ASN A 154 -27.44 -34.74 -13.72
C ASN A 154 -28.97 -34.69 -13.88
N THR A 155 -29.51 -33.48 -14.10
CA THR A 155 -30.94 -33.30 -14.37
C THR A 155 -31.30 -33.84 -15.75
N MET A 156 -30.49 -33.62 -16.77
CA MET A 156 -30.70 -34.17 -18.12
C MET A 156 -30.63 -35.72 -18.15
N SER A 157 -29.69 -36.31 -17.42
CA SER A 157 -29.56 -37.78 -17.32
C SER A 157 -30.71 -38.43 -16.58
N SER A 158 -31.37 -37.75 -15.65
CA SER A 158 -32.55 -38.24 -14.91
C SER A 158 -33.89 -38.04 -15.65
N VAL A 159 -33.90 -37.23 -16.73
CA VAL A 159 -35.15 -36.80 -17.41
C VAL A 159 -35.22 -37.24 -18.89
N SER A 160 -34.70 -38.39 -19.20
CA SER A 160 -34.84 -38.90 -20.62
C SER A 160 -36.31 -39.18 -21.04
N GLY A 161 -37.31 -38.54 -20.48
CA GLY A 161 -38.71 -38.83 -20.76
C GLY A 161 -39.73 -37.69 -20.60
N ASN A 162 -39.40 -36.46 -20.21
CA ASN A 162 -40.48 -35.51 -19.95
C ASN A 162 -40.23 -34.07 -20.43
N ARG A 163 -41.19 -33.49 -21.16
CA ARG A 163 -41.17 -32.11 -21.71
C ARG A 163 -40.99 -31.02 -20.65
N SER A 164 -41.35 -31.30 -19.37
CA SER A 164 -41.18 -30.33 -18.27
C SER A 164 -39.73 -30.03 -17.91
N ALA A 165 -38.78 -30.86 -18.35
CA ALA A 165 -37.37 -30.67 -18.17
C ALA A 165 -36.76 -29.59 -19.06
N PHE A 166 -37.26 -29.41 -20.25
CA PHE A 166 -36.84 -28.34 -21.15
C PHE A 166 -37.20 -26.95 -20.59
N ASP A 167 -38.39 -26.82 -20.01
CA ASP A 167 -38.81 -25.57 -19.34
C ASP A 167 -38.01 -25.28 -18.06
N ALA A 168 -37.52 -26.31 -17.38
CA ALA A 168 -36.61 -26.14 -16.23
C ALA A 168 -35.19 -25.76 -16.67
N PHE A 169 -34.76 -26.28 -17.86
CA PHE A 169 -33.48 -25.94 -18.46
C PHE A 169 -33.42 -24.47 -18.90
N ASP A 170 -34.43 -23.97 -19.59
CA ASP A 170 -34.54 -22.58 -20.02
C ASP A 170 -34.58 -21.62 -18.80
N ARG A 171 -35.29 -21.97 -17.73
CA ARG A 171 -35.32 -21.20 -16.49
C ARG A 171 -33.98 -21.19 -15.78
N MET A 172 -33.23 -22.29 -15.83
CA MET A 172 -31.91 -22.40 -15.21
C MET A 172 -30.84 -21.63 -16.03
N ALA A 173 -30.91 -21.70 -17.36
CA ALA A 173 -30.06 -20.91 -18.27
C ALA A 173 -30.28 -19.41 -18.06
N GLN A 174 -31.53 -18.95 -17.99
CA GLN A 174 -31.86 -17.56 -17.65
C GLN A 174 -31.35 -17.13 -16.28
N LYS A 175 -31.35 -18.03 -15.31
CA LYS A 175 -30.84 -17.73 -13.96
C LYS A 175 -29.31 -17.66 -13.92
N VAL A 176 -28.60 -18.43 -14.73
CA VAL A 176 -27.16 -18.35 -14.92
C VAL A 176 -26.78 -17.03 -15.60
N ASP A 177 -27.48 -16.65 -16.68
CA ASP A 177 -27.30 -15.38 -17.37
C ASP A 177 -27.57 -14.18 -16.45
N GLN A 178 -28.59 -14.26 -15.60
CA GLN A 178 -28.90 -13.23 -14.60
C GLN A 178 -27.81 -13.12 -13.51
N MET A 179 -27.24 -14.25 -13.09
CA MET A 179 -26.12 -14.26 -12.13
C MET A 179 -24.81 -13.75 -12.77
N GLU A 180 -24.60 -14.01 -14.05
CA GLU A 180 -23.45 -13.49 -14.81
C GLU A 180 -23.59 -11.98 -15.00
N ALA A 181 -24.77 -11.48 -15.37
CA ALA A 181 -25.06 -10.05 -15.43
C ALA A 181 -24.96 -9.33 -14.08
N GLN A 182 -25.37 -9.98 -12.99
CA GLN A 182 -25.19 -9.43 -11.63
C GLN A 182 -23.70 -9.38 -11.19
N ALA A 183 -22.91 -10.38 -11.60
CA ALA A 183 -21.47 -10.39 -11.34
C ALA A 183 -20.73 -9.32 -12.17
N GLU A 184 -21.18 -9.09 -13.39
CA GLU A 184 -20.67 -8.03 -14.27
C GLU A 184 -21.05 -6.63 -13.76
N ALA A 185 -22.30 -6.44 -13.34
CA ALA A 185 -22.78 -5.20 -12.72
C ALA A 185 -22.06 -4.90 -11.38
N ALA A 186 -21.79 -5.92 -10.57
CA ALA A 186 -21.02 -5.76 -9.33
C ALA A 186 -19.58 -5.34 -9.62
N LYS A 187 -18.97 -5.86 -10.71
CA LYS A 187 -17.64 -5.45 -11.16
C LYS A 187 -17.62 -4.01 -11.68
N GLU A 188 -18.65 -3.62 -12.41
CA GLU A 188 -18.80 -2.25 -12.93
C GLU A 188 -18.98 -1.23 -11.80
N ILE A 189 -19.70 -1.58 -10.73
CA ILE A 189 -19.85 -0.75 -9.53
C ILE A 189 -18.51 -0.65 -8.77
N GLU A 190 -17.72 -1.72 -8.69
CA GLU A 190 -16.40 -1.72 -8.07
C GLU A 190 -15.40 -0.88 -8.87
N ASP A 191 -15.44 -0.97 -10.21
CA ASP A 191 -14.64 -0.13 -11.12
C ASP A 191 -15.09 1.35 -11.09
N MET A 192 -16.37 1.64 -10.89
CA MET A 192 -16.88 3.01 -10.69
C MET A 192 -16.43 3.59 -9.34
N GLY A 193 -16.30 2.77 -8.31
CA GLY A 193 -15.81 3.18 -6.98
C GLY A 193 -14.32 3.53 -6.97
N SER A 194 -13.49 2.74 -7.66
CA SER A 194 -12.04 2.99 -7.78
C SER A 194 -11.74 4.20 -8.66
N ASN A 195 -12.43 4.34 -9.80
CA ASN A 195 -12.31 5.50 -10.67
C ASN A 195 -12.78 6.82 -10.03
N ASN A 196 -13.71 6.77 -9.07
CA ASN A 196 -14.16 7.97 -8.35
C ASN A 196 -13.08 8.47 -7.38
N LEU A 197 -12.30 7.59 -6.77
CA LEU A 197 -11.20 7.98 -5.89
C LEU A 197 -10.05 8.63 -6.68
N GLU A 198 -9.63 8.02 -7.78
CA GLU A 198 -8.61 8.58 -8.67
C GLU A 198 -9.04 9.90 -9.32
N ARG A 199 -10.31 10.02 -9.73
CA ARG A 199 -10.86 11.31 -10.22
C ARG A 199 -10.87 12.39 -9.15
N ARG A 200 -11.24 12.08 -7.92
CA ARG A 200 -11.22 13.05 -6.80
C ARG A 200 -9.80 13.49 -6.44
N PHE A 201 -8.81 12.61 -6.55
CA PHE A 201 -7.41 13.01 -6.40
C PHE A 201 -6.91 13.84 -7.57
N ALA A 202 -7.28 13.51 -8.81
CA ALA A 202 -6.94 14.31 -9.99
C ALA A 202 -7.64 15.67 -10.01
N GLU A 203 -8.82 15.81 -9.40
CA GLU A 203 -9.50 17.11 -9.21
C GLU A 203 -8.83 17.94 -8.11
N LEU A 204 -8.34 17.32 -7.03
CA LEU A 204 -7.55 17.99 -5.99
C LEU A 204 -6.20 18.50 -6.54
N GLU A 205 -5.49 17.70 -7.31
CA GLU A 205 -4.24 18.13 -7.97
C GLU A 205 -4.47 19.28 -8.97
N LYS A 206 -5.60 19.28 -9.69
CA LYS A 206 -5.97 20.38 -10.59
C LYS A 206 -6.40 21.65 -9.84
N SER A 207 -7.02 21.51 -8.65
CA SER A 207 -7.42 22.67 -7.85
C SER A 207 -6.21 23.38 -7.24
N ASP A 208 -5.19 22.62 -6.78
CA ASP A 208 -3.95 23.21 -6.27
C ASP A 208 -3.13 23.89 -7.39
N ALA A 209 -3.00 23.26 -8.55
CA ALA A 209 -2.32 23.85 -9.69
C ALA A 209 -3.01 25.13 -10.22
N SER A 210 -4.34 25.20 -10.16
CA SER A 210 -5.09 26.40 -10.56
C SER A 210 -5.01 27.52 -9.51
N ALA A 211 -4.93 27.19 -8.23
CA ALA A 211 -4.74 28.16 -7.15
C ALA A 211 -3.34 28.81 -7.19
N ASP A 212 -2.30 28.03 -7.49
CA ASP A 212 -0.94 28.54 -7.66
C ASP A 212 -0.79 29.44 -8.90
N LEU A 213 -1.44 29.10 -10.01
CA LEU A 213 -1.46 29.96 -11.21
C LEU A 213 -2.19 31.29 -10.94
N LEU A 214 -3.33 31.25 -10.24
CA LEU A 214 -4.06 32.46 -9.86
C LEU A 214 -3.29 33.34 -8.85
N LEU A 215 -2.53 32.71 -7.96
CA LEU A 215 -1.66 33.40 -7.01
C LEU A 215 -0.48 34.10 -7.74
N ASP A 216 0.11 33.45 -8.73
CA ASP A 216 1.19 34.03 -9.55
C ASP A 216 0.68 35.17 -10.46
N GLU A 217 -0.50 35.02 -11.05
CA GLU A 217 -1.16 36.12 -11.78
C GLU A 217 -1.44 37.32 -10.87
N LEU A 218 -1.91 37.07 -9.64
CA LEU A 218 -2.18 38.15 -8.68
C LEU A 218 -0.90 38.86 -8.25
N LYS A 219 0.18 38.13 -8.02
CA LYS A 219 1.50 38.70 -7.71
C LYS A 219 2.05 39.55 -8.88
N HIS A 220 1.93 39.06 -10.11
CA HIS A 220 2.30 39.84 -11.32
C HIS A 220 1.46 41.11 -11.46
N LYS A 221 0.18 41.06 -11.18
CA LYS A 221 -0.73 42.20 -11.22
C LYS A 221 -0.43 43.25 -10.15
N MET A 222 -0.01 42.82 -8.97
CA MET A 222 0.42 43.72 -7.88
C MET A 222 1.77 44.41 -8.20
N GLN A 223 2.70 43.73 -8.89
CA GLN A 223 3.97 44.33 -9.32
C GLN A 223 3.83 45.26 -10.50
N SER A 224 2.74 45.21 -11.25
CA SER A 224 2.50 46.07 -12.43
C SER A 224 1.66 47.33 -12.12
N LEU A 225 1.21 47.52 -10.88
CA LEU A 225 0.54 48.77 -10.47
C LEU A 225 1.58 49.82 -10.07
N PRO A 226 1.63 51.00 -10.75
CA PRO A 226 2.55 52.05 -10.37
C PRO A 226 2.13 52.65 -9.02
N ASP A 227 3.11 52.74 -8.10
CA ASP A 227 2.98 53.50 -6.87
C ASP A 227 2.44 54.90 -7.17
N LYS A 228 1.20 55.16 -6.80
CA LYS A 228 0.68 56.55 -6.74
C LYS A 228 0.95 57.08 -5.35
N THR A 229 2.00 57.89 -5.28
CA THR A 229 2.23 58.89 -4.22
C THR A 229 1.03 59.79 -4.08
#